data_de56eb67a361d567e76880b2909ef8b8
#
_entry.id   de56eb67a361d567e76880b2909ef8b8
#
_cell.length_a   1.000
_cell.length_b   1.000
_cell.length_c   1.000
_cell.angle_alpha   90.00
_cell.angle_beta   90.00
_cell.angle_gamma   90.00
#
_symmetry.space_group_name_H-M   'P 1'
#
loop_
_entity.id
_entity.type
_entity.pdbx_description
1 polymer ?
#
loop_
_entity_poly.entity_id
_entity_poly.type
_entity_poly.pdbx_seq_one_letter_code
_entity_poly.pdbx_strand_id
1 'polypeptide(L)'
;MKTRSTAPTTTITDPAAFGRVAVLMGGWSAERAVSLDSGAAVAAGLARRGVNVTAIDIDRKRVLGLADEGFDRVWLALHGRGGEDGVVQGALELQGLAYTGSGVLACALSMDKVRTKAIWAAQGIPTPAHRVLGEDTDLAEVVDALGLPL
;
A
#
# COMPACT_ATOMS: atom_id res chain seq x y z
N MET A 1 -2.54 23.90 14.88
CA MET A 1 -2.78 22.97 13.76
C MET A 1 -2.32 23.68 12.48
N LYS A 2 -1.14 23.30 11.93
CA LYS A 2 -0.62 23.96 10.71
C LYS A 2 -1.41 23.42 9.53
N THR A 3 -2.12 24.28 8.82
CA THR A 3 -2.76 23.99 7.54
C THR A 3 -1.71 23.44 6.56
N ARG A 4 -1.93 22.24 6.04
CA ARG A 4 -1.13 21.72 4.92
C ARG A 4 -1.25 22.73 3.77
N SER A 5 -0.13 23.30 3.37
CA SER A 5 -0.03 24.03 2.11
C SER A 5 -0.38 23.06 0.98
N THR A 6 -1.49 23.29 0.33
CA THR A 6 -1.84 22.61 -0.93
C THR A 6 -0.99 23.24 -2.02
N ALA A 7 0.22 22.73 -2.21
CA ALA A 7 0.94 23.01 -3.44
C ALA A 7 0.05 22.56 -4.62
N PRO A 8 -0.03 23.34 -5.71
CA PRO A 8 -0.82 22.95 -6.86
C PRO A 8 -0.32 21.59 -7.37
N THR A 9 -1.24 20.62 -7.46
CA THR A 9 -0.93 19.31 -8.03
C THR A 9 -0.68 19.52 -9.51
N THR A 10 0.59 19.54 -9.93
CA THR A 10 0.95 19.62 -11.35
C THR A 10 0.56 18.29 -11.98
N THR A 11 -0.46 18.32 -12.84
CA THR A 11 -0.85 17.14 -13.62
C THR A 11 0.22 16.89 -14.67
N ILE A 12 0.91 15.75 -14.58
CA ILE A 12 1.84 15.29 -15.60
C ILE A 12 1.02 14.76 -16.78
N THR A 13 1.13 15.41 -17.92
CA THR A 13 0.42 15.03 -19.17
C THR A 13 1.32 14.31 -20.16
N ASP A 14 2.64 14.52 -20.08
CA ASP A 14 3.62 13.85 -20.92
C ASP A 14 4.06 12.52 -20.26
N PRO A 15 3.81 11.36 -20.89
CA PRO A 15 4.23 10.07 -20.35
C PRO A 15 5.74 9.95 -20.15
N ALA A 16 6.56 10.63 -20.95
CA ALA A 16 8.01 10.60 -20.85
C ALA A 16 8.52 11.25 -19.54
N ALA A 17 7.76 12.16 -18.96
CA ALA A 17 8.11 12.82 -17.69
C ALA A 17 8.04 11.89 -16.48
N PHE A 18 7.47 10.69 -16.61
CA PHE A 18 7.53 9.67 -15.55
C PHE A 18 8.87 8.94 -15.49
N GLY A 19 9.71 9.03 -16.55
CA GLY A 19 10.95 8.26 -16.63
C GLY A 19 10.69 6.77 -16.77
N ARG A 20 11.59 5.94 -16.22
CA ARG A 20 11.45 4.47 -16.15
C ARG A 20 10.65 4.08 -14.92
N VAL A 21 9.50 3.48 -15.14
CA VAL A 21 8.57 3.08 -14.06
C VAL A 21 8.65 1.58 -13.83
N ALA A 22 8.97 1.15 -12.61
CA ALA A 22 8.81 -0.23 -12.19
C ALA A 22 7.39 -0.46 -11.64
N VAL A 23 6.67 -1.46 -12.13
CA VAL A 23 5.44 -1.96 -11.50
C VAL A 23 5.82 -3.19 -10.67
N LEU A 24 5.84 -3.04 -9.34
CA LEU A 24 6.13 -4.15 -8.44
C LEU A 24 4.87 -4.95 -8.19
N MET A 25 4.94 -6.24 -8.47
CA MET A 25 3.86 -7.20 -8.32
C MET A 25 4.36 -8.53 -7.75
N GLY A 26 3.48 -9.45 -7.44
CA GLY A 26 3.82 -10.74 -6.86
C GLY A 26 4.15 -10.64 -5.38
N GLY A 27 5.44 -10.62 -5.08
CA GLY A 27 5.92 -10.54 -3.69
C GLY A 27 5.77 -11.87 -2.94
N TRP A 28 5.73 -11.81 -1.61
CA TRP A 28 5.81 -12.98 -0.73
C TRP A 28 4.62 -13.15 0.22
N SER A 29 3.53 -12.42 0.00
CA SER A 29 2.30 -12.56 0.78
C SER A 29 1.43 -13.72 0.27
N ALA A 30 0.41 -14.08 1.04
CA ALA A 30 -0.61 -15.02 0.61
C ALA A 30 -1.44 -14.50 -0.60
N GLU A 31 -1.42 -13.19 -0.83
CA GLU A 31 -2.15 -12.50 -1.91
C GLU A 31 -1.33 -12.33 -3.20
N ARG A 32 -0.21 -13.08 -3.30
CA ARG A 32 0.70 -13.02 -4.44
C ARG A 32 0.01 -13.17 -5.80
N ALA A 33 -0.91 -14.10 -5.94
CA ALA A 33 -1.62 -14.33 -7.20
C ALA A 33 -2.42 -13.09 -7.64
N VAL A 34 -3.18 -12.50 -6.72
CA VAL A 34 -3.95 -11.26 -6.95
C VAL A 34 -3.02 -10.10 -7.33
N SER A 35 -1.86 -10.01 -6.67
CA SER A 35 -0.85 -9.01 -6.97
C SER A 35 -0.25 -9.15 -8.37
N LEU A 36 -0.02 -10.36 -8.84
CA LEU A 36 0.45 -10.62 -10.21
C LEU A 36 -0.59 -10.16 -11.25
N ASP A 37 -1.85 -10.49 -11.04
CA ASP A 37 -2.94 -10.10 -11.95
C ASP A 37 -3.13 -8.59 -12.00
N SER A 38 -3.23 -7.94 -10.84
CA SER A 38 -3.40 -6.48 -10.75
C SER A 38 -2.19 -5.73 -11.30
N GLY A 39 -0.98 -6.19 -11.00
CA GLY A 39 0.26 -5.60 -11.50
C GLY A 39 0.40 -5.71 -13.01
N ALA A 40 0.07 -6.88 -13.60
CA ALA A 40 0.06 -7.05 -15.04
C ALA A 40 -0.95 -6.12 -15.73
N ALA A 41 -2.14 -5.98 -15.17
CA ALA A 41 -3.17 -5.06 -15.69
C ALA A 41 -2.71 -3.60 -15.65
N VAL A 42 -2.08 -3.18 -14.54
CA VAL A 42 -1.51 -1.83 -14.39
C VAL A 42 -0.39 -1.59 -15.39
N ALA A 43 0.58 -2.51 -15.50
CA ALA A 43 1.69 -2.37 -16.44
C ALA A 43 1.20 -2.25 -17.89
N ALA A 44 0.24 -3.09 -18.29
CA ALA A 44 -0.39 -3.00 -19.60
C ALA A 44 -1.12 -1.65 -19.81
N GLY A 45 -1.80 -1.16 -18.78
CA GLY A 45 -2.50 0.14 -18.82
C GLY A 45 -1.54 1.31 -18.99
N LEU A 46 -0.43 1.33 -18.26
CA LEU A 46 0.61 2.36 -18.36
C LEU A 46 1.32 2.32 -19.74
N ALA A 47 1.67 1.11 -20.21
CA ALA A 47 2.30 0.93 -21.52
C ALA A 47 1.41 1.46 -22.66
N ARG A 48 0.10 1.17 -22.63
CA ARG A 48 -0.85 1.72 -23.63
C ARG A 48 -0.91 3.25 -23.63
N ARG A 49 -0.52 3.89 -22.53
CA ARG A 49 -0.46 5.35 -22.42
C ARG A 49 0.92 5.93 -22.72
N GLY A 50 1.85 5.11 -23.21
CA GLY A 50 3.19 5.55 -23.62
C GLY A 50 4.19 5.68 -22.46
N VAL A 51 3.87 5.22 -21.25
CA VAL A 51 4.81 5.23 -20.13
C VAL A 51 5.85 4.12 -20.32
N ASN A 52 7.14 4.45 -20.11
CA ASN A 52 8.22 3.46 -20.11
C ASN A 52 8.15 2.62 -18.85
N VAL A 53 7.48 1.46 -18.91
CA VAL A 53 7.14 0.63 -17.78
C VAL A 53 7.75 -0.76 -17.88
N THR A 54 8.20 -1.27 -16.73
CA THR A 54 8.67 -2.65 -16.57
C THR A 54 7.90 -3.33 -15.42
N ALA A 55 7.20 -4.42 -15.71
CA ALA A 55 6.58 -5.25 -14.68
C ALA A 55 7.62 -6.14 -14.00
N ILE A 56 7.63 -6.16 -12.69
CA ILE A 56 8.62 -6.88 -11.88
C ILE A 56 7.90 -7.73 -10.85
N ASP A 57 8.01 -9.05 -11.00
CA ASP A 57 7.72 -9.98 -9.93
C ASP A 57 8.84 -9.87 -8.89
N ILE A 58 8.53 -9.25 -7.75
CA ILE A 58 9.54 -8.79 -6.79
C ILE A 58 9.76 -9.81 -5.68
N ASP A 59 11.00 -9.98 -5.27
CA ASP A 59 11.39 -10.68 -4.06
C ASP A 59 12.08 -9.74 -3.05
N ARG A 60 12.34 -10.26 -1.84
CA ARG A 60 12.94 -9.48 -0.75
C ARG A 60 14.35 -8.98 -1.06
N LYS A 61 15.09 -9.68 -1.91
CA LYS A 61 16.46 -9.30 -2.27
C LYS A 61 16.43 -8.19 -3.31
N ARG A 62 15.63 -8.37 -4.35
CA ARG A 62 15.58 -7.42 -5.47
C ARG A 62 15.02 -6.06 -5.05
N VAL A 63 14.06 -6.01 -4.11
CA VAL A 63 13.51 -4.73 -3.63
C VAL A 63 14.56 -3.79 -3.06
N LEU A 64 15.68 -4.32 -2.55
CA LEU A 64 16.77 -3.53 -1.95
C LEU A 64 17.72 -2.89 -2.98
N GLY A 65 17.64 -3.26 -4.24
CA GLY A 65 18.57 -2.79 -5.29
C GLY A 65 17.89 -2.14 -6.49
N LEU A 66 16.62 -1.74 -6.40
CA LEU A 66 15.87 -1.17 -7.53
C LEU A 66 16.45 0.14 -8.05
N ALA A 67 17.02 0.97 -7.18
CA ALA A 67 17.68 2.22 -7.60
C ALA A 67 18.85 1.95 -8.53
N ASP A 68 19.62 0.91 -8.26
CA ASP A 68 20.79 0.52 -9.08
C ASP A 68 20.37 -0.02 -10.46
N GLU A 69 19.11 -0.47 -10.60
CA GLU A 69 18.54 -0.87 -11.89
C GLU A 69 18.09 0.33 -12.76
N GLY A 70 18.21 1.56 -12.23
CA GLY A 70 17.95 2.82 -12.95
C GLY A 70 16.47 3.12 -13.15
N PHE A 71 15.60 2.73 -12.23
CA PHE A 71 14.21 3.16 -12.20
C PHE A 71 14.07 4.53 -11.55
N ASP A 72 13.19 5.36 -12.09
CA ASP A 72 12.89 6.70 -11.57
C ASP A 72 11.71 6.68 -10.60
N ARG A 73 10.76 5.77 -10.82
CA ARG A 73 9.52 5.67 -10.04
C ARG A 73 9.07 4.22 -9.91
N VAL A 74 8.28 3.99 -8.88
CA VAL A 74 7.72 2.67 -8.58
C VAL A 74 6.20 2.76 -8.46
N TRP A 75 5.50 1.90 -9.17
CA TRP A 75 4.10 1.61 -8.91
C TRP A 75 4.00 0.36 -8.04
N LEU A 76 3.39 0.50 -6.86
CA LEU A 76 3.16 -0.61 -5.96
C LEU A 76 1.82 -1.28 -6.29
N ALA A 77 1.88 -2.50 -6.83
CA ALA A 77 0.75 -3.39 -7.04
C ALA A 77 0.83 -4.63 -6.13
N LEU A 78 1.54 -4.48 -5.00
CA LEU A 78 1.68 -5.52 -3.98
C LEU A 78 0.50 -5.49 -3.02
N HIS A 79 0.14 -6.65 -2.48
CA HIS A 79 -0.93 -6.80 -1.51
C HIS A 79 -0.43 -7.51 -0.24
N GLY A 80 -1.08 -7.23 0.88
CA GLY A 80 -0.80 -7.85 2.16
C GLY A 80 0.59 -7.52 2.72
N ARG A 81 1.15 -8.48 3.46
CA ARG A 81 2.43 -8.30 4.15
C ARG A 81 3.59 -8.06 3.19
N GLY A 82 4.39 -7.06 3.50
CA GLY A 82 5.49 -6.55 2.67
C GLY A 82 5.04 -5.43 1.75
N GLY A 83 3.86 -5.53 1.12
CA GLY A 83 3.33 -4.52 0.20
C GLY A 83 2.55 -3.40 0.86
N GLU A 84 1.82 -3.71 1.96
CA GLU A 84 0.88 -2.77 2.59
C GLU A 84 1.25 -2.41 4.04
N ASP A 85 2.33 -2.96 4.59
CA ASP A 85 2.76 -2.80 5.98
C ASP A 85 3.89 -1.81 6.20
N GLY A 86 4.35 -1.12 5.15
CA GLY A 86 5.42 -0.14 5.20
C GLY A 86 6.82 -0.70 4.94
N VAL A 87 6.98 -2.02 4.82
CA VAL A 87 8.31 -2.65 4.63
C VAL A 87 8.90 -2.30 3.27
N VAL A 88 8.16 -2.50 2.19
CA VAL A 88 8.62 -2.15 0.84
C VAL A 88 8.73 -0.64 0.70
N GLN A 89 7.80 0.13 1.24
CA GLN A 89 7.83 1.59 1.23
C GLN A 89 9.12 2.12 1.89
N GLY A 90 9.50 1.59 3.06
CA GLY A 90 10.75 1.95 3.73
C GLY A 90 12.00 1.61 2.92
N ALA A 91 12.03 0.46 2.25
CA ALA A 91 13.12 0.10 1.37
C ALA A 91 13.25 1.04 0.17
N LEU A 92 12.14 1.52 -0.39
CA LEU A 92 12.13 2.49 -1.49
C LEU A 92 12.52 3.90 -1.02
N GLU A 93 12.09 4.32 0.18
CA GLU A 93 12.49 5.60 0.77
C GLU A 93 14.02 5.66 1.01
N LEU A 94 14.61 4.57 1.52
CA LEU A 94 16.07 4.48 1.70
C LEU A 94 16.84 4.60 0.38
N GLN A 95 16.27 4.17 -0.72
CA GLN A 95 16.83 4.25 -2.07
C GLN A 95 16.52 5.58 -2.78
N GLY A 96 15.70 6.46 -2.18
CA GLY A 96 15.27 7.73 -2.79
C GLY A 96 14.29 7.56 -3.95
N LEU A 97 13.66 6.37 -4.08
CA LEU A 97 12.70 6.09 -5.15
C LEU A 97 11.30 6.57 -4.79
N ALA A 98 10.72 7.41 -5.65
CA ALA A 98 9.32 7.81 -5.54
C ALA A 98 8.39 6.63 -5.85
N TYR A 99 7.34 6.47 -5.07
CA TYR A 99 6.39 5.36 -5.23
C TYR A 99 4.94 5.81 -5.07
N THR A 100 3.99 5.00 -5.56
CA THR A 100 2.56 5.24 -5.43
C THR A 100 2.04 4.75 -4.08
N GLY A 101 1.04 5.47 -3.54
CA GLY A 101 0.36 5.08 -2.31
C GLY A 101 0.82 5.85 -1.07
N SER A 102 0.56 5.27 0.08
CA SER A 102 0.85 5.86 1.39
C SER A 102 2.27 5.57 1.84
N GLY A 103 2.84 6.45 2.67
CA GLY A 103 4.16 6.26 3.27
C GLY A 103 4.19 5.24 4.41
N VAL A 104 5.38 4.97 4.91
CA VAL A 104 5.67 3.90 5.90
C VAL A 104 4.72 3.92 7.10
N LEU A 105 4.58 5.08 7.77
CA LEU A 105 3.76 5.17 8.98
C LEU A 105 2.28 4.87 8.69
N ALA A 106 1.74 5.42 7.60
CA ALA A 106 0.34 5.21 7.24
C ALA A 106 0.07 3.74 6.89
N CYS A 107 0.96 3.10 6.12
CA CYS A 107 0.87 1.67 5.80
C CYS A 107 0.94 0.81 7.06
N ALA A 108 1.92 1.02 7.93
CA ALA A 108 2.08 0.25 9.16
C ALA A 108 0.86 0.37 10.09
N LEU A 109 0.31 1.57 10.24
CA LEU A 109 -0.88 1.80 11.06
C LEU A 109 -2.13 1.16 10.45
N SER A 110 -2.37 1.35 9.15
CA SER A 110 -3.57 0.82 8.50
C SER A 110 -3.60 -0.71 8.45
N MET A 111 -2.44 -1.35 8.48
CA MET A 111 -2.33 -2.81 8.57
C MET A 111 -2.75 -3.36 9.93
N ASP A 112 -2.59 -2.59 11.00
CA ASP A 112 -3.06 -2.92 12.36
C ASP A 112 -4.47 -2.35 12.58
N LYS A 113 -5.49 -3.18 12.38
CA LYS A 113 -6.90 -2.74 12.48
C LYS A 113 -7.28 -2.24 13.87
N VAL A 114 -6.70 -2.80 14.93
CA VAL A 114 -6.98 -2.39 16.31
C VAL A 114 -6.44 -0.99 16.57
N ARG A 115 -5.18 -0.75 16.21
CA ARG A 115 -4.55 0.57 16.35
C ARG A 115 -5.19 1.61 15.45
N THR A 116 -5.51 1.25 14.20
CA THR A 116 -6.23 2.12 13.27
C THR A 116 -7.55 2.61 13.87
N LYS A 117 -8.37 1.68 14.36
CA LYS A 117 -9.67 2.01 14.96
C LYS A 117 -9.53 2.85 16.23
N ALA A 118 -8.53 2.58 17.06
CA ALA A 118 -8.25 3.38 18.25
C ALA A 118 -7.90 4.84 17.89
N ILE A 119 -7.08 5.05 16.85
CA ILE A 119 -6.73 6.38 16.35
C ILE A 119 -7.95 7.07 15.76
N TRP A 120 -8.76 6.38 14.97
CA TRP A 120 -9.98 6.95 14.38
C TRP A 120 -10.96 7.38 15.45
N ALA A 121 -11.19 6.54 16.46
CA ALA A 121 -12.05 6.89 17.60
C ALA A 121 -11.54 8.14 18.34
N ALA A 122 -10.24 8.23 18.60
CA ALA A 122 -9.63 9.40 19.25
C ALA A 122 -9.73 10.68 18.40
N GLN A 123 -9.83 10.56 17.09
CA GLN A 123 -9.97 11.68 16.14
C GLN A 123 -11.44 12.00 15.79
N GLY A 124 -12.40 11.26 16.36
CA GLY A 124 -13.82 11.43 16.04
C GLY A 124 -14.19 10.94 14.63
N ILE A 125 -13.37 10.10 14.00
CA ILE A 125 -13.66 9.51 12.69
C ILE A 125 -14.60 8.31 12.89
N PRO A 126 -15.77 8.29 12.24
CA PRO A 126 -16.71 7.19 12.36
C PRO A 126 -16.07 5.85 11.94
N THR A 127 -16.19 4.86 12.81
CA THR A 127 -15.75 3.48 12.54
C THR A 127 -16.74 2.51 13.18
N PRO A 128 -17.08 1.37 12.54
CA PRO A 128 -17.97 0.38 13.14
C PRO A 128 -17.45 -0.09 14.50
N ALA A 129 -18.37 -0.40 15.42
CA ALA A 129 -18.02 -1.05 16.67
C ALA A 129 -17.24 -2.34 16.41
N HIS A 130 -16.38 -2.69 17.33
CA HIS A 130 -15.56 -3.89 17.19
C HIS A 130 -15.20 -4.47 18.55
N ARG A 131 -14.81 -5.73 18.56
CA ARG A 131 -14.27 -6.42 19.73
C ARG A 131 -12.99 -7.16 19.32
N VAL A 132 -11.97 -7.07 20.13
CA VAL A 132 -10.77 -7.91 19.97
C VAL A 132 -11.04 -9.23 20.67
N LEU A 133 -10.93 -10.34 19.94
CA LEU A 133 -11.18 -11.67 20.47
C LEU A 133 -9.88 -12.26 21.03
N GLY A 134 -9.96 -12.82 22.24
CA GLY A 134 -8.92 -13.64 22.86
C GLY A 134 -9.38 -15.10 22.98
N GLU A 135 -8.52 -15.97 23.51
CA GLU A 135 -8.82 -17.39 23.66
C GLU A 135 -10.05 -17.65 24.57
N ASP A 136 -10.23 -16.81 25.58
CA ASP A 136 -11.33 -16.96 26.58
C ASP A 136 -12.54 -16.05 26.26
N THR A 137 -12.66 -15.51 25.04
CA THR A 137 -13.76 -14.59 24.69
C THR A 137 -15.08 -15.35 24.57
N ASP A 138 -16.10 -14.91 25.31
CA ASP A 138 -17.47 -15.38 25.12
C ASP A 138 -18.05 -14.78 23.84
N LEU A 139 -18.21 -15.62 22.81
CA LEU A 139 -18.74 -15.19 21.51
C LEU A 139 -20.23 -14.79 21.57
N ALA A 140 -21.01 -15.36 22.49
CA ALA A 140 -22.41 -14.99 22.65
C ALA A 140 -22.52 -13.56 23.17
N GLU A 141 -21.72 -13.20 24.19
CA GLU A 141 -21.65 -11.83 24.70
C GLU A 141 -21.22 -10.84 23.60
N VAL A 142 -20.28 -11.23 22.74
CA VAL A 142 -19.81 -10.38 21.62
C VAL A 142 -20.94 -10.15 20.61
N VAL A 143 -21.68 -11.19 20.25
CA VAL A 143 -22.82 -11.09 19.32
C VAL A 143 -23.92 -10.22 19.92
N ASP A 144 -24.25 -10.39 21.19
CA ASP A 144 -25.23 -9.56 21.87
C ASP A 144 -24.84 -8.08 21.92
N ALA A 145 -23.54 -7.80 22.11
CA ALA A 145 -23.03 -6.44 22.20
C ALA A 145 -22.91 -5.72 20.82
N LEU A 146 -22.59 -6.45 19.76
CA LEU A 146 -22.35 -5.88 18.42
C LEU A 146 -23.56 -5.99 17.50
N GLY A 147 -24.45 -6.98 17.75
CA GLY A 147 -25.58 -7.30 16.88
C GLY A 147 -25.16 -8.11 15.64
N LEU A 148 -26.15 -8.60 14.90
CA LEU A 148 -25.96 -9.28 13.61
C LEU A 148 -26.56 -8.46 12.48
N PRO A 149 -25.99 -8.55 11.25
CA PRO A 149 -24.78 -9.32 10.85
C PRO A 149 -23.48 -8.67 11.32
N LEU A 150 -22.49 -9.49 11.61
CA LEU A 150 -21.12 -9.07 11.96
C LEU A 150 -20.22 -9.02 10.74
#